data_1f913c8d317784eebc56d2ade123aa45
#
_entry.id   1f913c8d317784eebc56d2ade123aa45
#
_cell.length_a   1.000
_cell.length_b   1.000
_cell.length_c   1.000
_cell.angle_alpha   90.00
_cell.angle_beta   90.00
_cell.angle_gamma   90.00
#
_symmetry.space_group_name_H-M   'P 1'
#
loop_
_entity.id
_entity.type
_entity.pdbx_description
1 polymer ?
#
loop_
_entity_poly.entity_id
_entity_poly.type
_entity_poly.pdbx_seq_one_letter_code
_entity_poly.pdbx_strand_id
1 'polypeptide(L)' 'MAREKYESLLRCPMCERTGLADMSDDKSSKIGNYDTRVEAVTHGFEVKGKDVICSECQVSAL' A
#
# COMPACT_ATOMS: atom_id res chain seq x y z
N MET A 1 8.99 2.73 -20.04
CA MET A 1 9.01 3.48 -18.84
C MET A 1 8.79 2.67 -17.67
N ALA A 2 9.67 2.73 -16.76
CA ALA A 2 9.65 1.91 -15.58
C ALA A 2 8.73 2.52 -14.54
N ARG A 3 8.00 1.67 -13.85
CA ARG A 3 7.32 2.08 -12.63
C ARG A 3 8.37 2.12 -11.52
N GLU A 4 8.25 3.08 -10.64
CA GLU A 4 9.10 3.10 -9.46
C GLU A 4 8.47 2.23 -8.38
N LYS A 5 9.28 1.34 -7.83
CA LYS A 5 8.85 0.44 -6.77
C LYS A 5 9.46 0.86 -5.46
N TYR A 6 8.68 0.80 -4.41
CA TYR A 6 9.15 1.16 -3.08
C TYR A 6 8.33 0.39 -2.04
N GLU A 7 8.79 0.43 -0.82
CA GLU A 7 8.10 -0.21 0.29
C GLU A 7 7.56 0.86 1.22
N SER A 8 6.35 0.64 1.72
CA SER A 8 5.73 1.50 2.72
C SER A 8 5.53 0.73 4.00
N LEU A 9 5.78 1.37 5.12
CA LEU A 9 5.53 0.77 6.42
C LEU A 9 4.03 0.74 6.68
N LEU A 10 3.57 -0.39 7.20
CA LEU A 10 2.18 -0.57 7.59
C LEU A 10 2.11 -0.67 9.10
N ARG A 11 1.10 -0.03 9.67
CA ARG A 11 0.84 -0.13 11.10
C ARG A 11 -0.65 0.01 11.35
N CYS A 12 -1.22 -0.99 12.00
CA CYS A 12 -2.61 -0.92 12.41
C CYS A 12 -2.71 -0.09 13.69
N PRO A 13 -3.51 0.99 13.71
CA PRO A 13 -3.63 1.82 14.90
C PRO A 13 -4.44 1.16 16.01
N MET A 14 -5.14 0.06 15.72
CA MET A 14 -5.95 -0.64 16.69
C MET A 14 -5.20 -1.75 17.41
N CYS A 15 -4.53 -2.63 16.67
CA CYS A 15 -3.83 -3.76 17.27
C CYS A 15 -2.30 -3.60 17.19
N GLU A 16 -1.82 -2.51 16.65
CA GLU A 16 -0.40 -2.17 16.52
C GLU A 16 0.40 -3.18 15.70
N ARG A 17 -0.29 -3.95 14.87
CA ARG A 17 0.39 -4.85 13.94
C ARG A 17 1.17 -4.04 12.92
N THR A 18 2.39 -4.46 12.65
CA THR A 18 3.24 -3.80 11.68
C THR A 18 3.55 -4.71 10.51
N GLY A 19 3.87 -4.11 9.37
CA GLY A 19 4.22 -4.85 8.19
C GLY A 19 4.76 -3.92 7.11
N LEU A 20 4.87 -4.45 5.91
CA LEU A 20 5.37 -3.70 4.75
C LEU A 20 4.44 -3.94 3.57
N ALA A 21 4.27 -2.92 2.77
CA ALA A 21 3.56 -3.00 1.51
C ALA A 21 4.52 -2.69 0.36
N ASP A 22 4.52 -3.55 -0.65
CA ASP A 22 5.25 -3.27 -1.88
C ASP A 22 4.35 -2.44 -2.77
N MET A 23 4.80 -1.25 -3.11
CA MET A 23 4.00 -0.31 -3.89
C MET A 23 4.74 0.09 -5.15
N SER A 24 4.02 0.60 -6.11
CA SER A 24 4.61 1.11 -7.35
C SER A 24 3.86 2.33 -7.83
N ASP A 25 4.62 3.26 -8.38
CA ASP A 25 4.08 4.48 -8.99
C ASP A 25 4.44 4.52 -10.46
N ASP A 26 3.48 4.89 -11.29
CA ASP A 26 3.71 5.14 -12.70
C ASP A 26 3.76 6.65 -12.91
N LYS A 27 4.97 7.16 -13.14
CA LYS A 27 5.20 8.59 -13.31
C LYS A 27 5.05 9.05 -14.75
N SER A 28 4.71 8.16 -15.65
CA SER A 28 4.54 8.50 -17.06
C SER A 28 3.17 9.10 -17.37
N SER A 29 2.31 9.25 -16.39
CA SER A 29 0.98 9.82 -16.57
C SER A 29 1.07 11.26 -17.07
N LYS A 30 0.35 11.53 -18.15
CA LYS A 30 0.35 12.85 -18.78
C LYS A 30 -0.49 13.88 -18.04
N ILE A 31 -1.31 13.44 -17.11
CA ILE A 31 -2.20 14.34 -16.38
C ILE A 31 -1.66 14.72 -15.01
N GLY A 32 -0.39 14.41 -14.76
CA GLY A 32 0.28 14.85 -13.55
C GLY A 32 -0.04 14.04 -12.31
N ASN A 33 -0.91 13.06 -12.41
CA ASN A 33 -1.26 12.17 -11.31
C ASN A 33 -0.50 10.86 -11.47
N TYR A 34 0.09 10.40 -10.39
CA TYR A 34 0.76 9.11 -10.40
C TYR A 34 -0.26 8.00 -10.26
N ASP A 35 -0.07 6.93 -11.03
CA ASP A 35 -0.87 5.73 -10.88
C ASP A 35 -0.21 4.84 -9.83
N THR A 36 -0.61 5.05 -8.59
CA THR A 36 -0.06 4.30 -7.47
C THR A 36 -0.80 2.99 -7.29
N ARG A 37 -0.07 1.91 -7.14
CA ARG A 37 -0.65 0.58 -6.92
C ARG A 37 0.03 -0.11 -5.77
N VAL A 38 -0.74 -0.94 -5.07
CA VAL A 38 -0.21 -1.84 -4.05
C VAL A 38 0.03 -3.19 -4.70
N GLU A 39 1.28 -3.62 -4.78
CA GLU A 39 1.65 -4.86 -5.45
C GLU A 39 1.53 -6.08 -4.53
N ALA A 40 1.97 -5.92 -3.29
CA ALA A 40 1.94 -7.01 -2.31
C ALA A 40 1.96 -6.42 -0.90
N VAL A 41 1.51 -7.19 0.06
CA VAL A 41 1.52 -6.77 1.46
C VAL A 41 1.95 -7.94 2.33
N THR A 42 2.45 -7.61 3.52
CA THR A 42 2.78 -8.60 4.54
C THR A 42 1.53 -9.37 4.94
N HIS A 43 1.70 -10.64 5.26
CA HIS A 43 0.61 -11.48 5.74
C HIS A 43 -0.05 -10.84 6.98
N GLY A 44 -1.37 -10.78 6.97
CA GLY A 44 -2.14 -10.14 8.02
C GLY A 44 -2.74 -8.81 7.63
N PHE A 45 -2.46 -8.36 6.40
CA PHE A 45 -3.05 -7.15 5.83
C PHE A 45 -3.75 -7.48 4.53
N GLU A 46 -4.69 -6.63 4.14
CA GLU A 46 -5.42 -6.79 2.89
C GLU A 46 -5.32 -5.52 2.06
N VAL A 47 -5.29 -5.70 0.76
CA VAL A 47 -5.28 -4.57 -0.18
C VAL A 47 -6.72 -4.17 -0.49
N LYS A 48 -7.01 -2.90 -0.38
CA LYS A 48 -8.33 -2.38 -0.71
C LYS A 48 -8.15 -1.15 -1.61
N GLY A 49 -8.23 -1.37 -2.92
CA GLY A 49 -7.97 -0.31 -3.89
C GLY A 49 -6.53 0.16 -3.80
N LYS A 50 -6.34 1.43 -3.46
CA LYS A 50 -5.01 2.02 -3.27
C LYS A 50 -4.61 2.08 -1.81
N ASP A 51 -5.37 1.42 -0.95
CA ASP A 51 -5.14 1.44 0.49
C ASP A 51 -4.82 0.03 0.96
N VAL A 52 -4.29 -0.07 2.15
CA VAL A 52 -4.04 -1.34 2.82
C VAL A 52 -4.69 -1.28 4.18
N ILE A 53 -5.43 -2.31 4.52
CA ILE A 53 -6.12 -2.39 5.80
C ILE A 53 -5.63 -3.60 6.57
N CYS A 54 -5.75 -3.52 7.89
CA CYS A 54 -5.51 -4.67 8.76
C CYS A 54 -6.65 -5.66 8.57
N SER A 55 -6.34 -6.93 8.30
CA SER A 55 -7.38 -7.91 8.05
C SER A 55 -8.22 -8.22 9.28
N GLU A 56 -7.70 -7.99 10.47
CA GLU A 56 -8.49 -8.21 11.70
C GLU A 56 -9.33 -7.00 12.09
N CYS A 57 -8.73 -5.82 12.04
CA CYS A 57 -9.38 -4.60 12.50
C CYS A 57 -10.15 -3.88 11.41
N GLN A 58 -9.86 -4.18 10.15
CA GLN A 58 -10.50 -3.56 8.98
C GLN A 58 -10.33 -2.04 8.97
N VAL A 59 -9.19 -1.55 9.43
CA VAL A 59 -8.86 -0.12 9.43
C VAL A 59 -7.61 0.10 8.61
N SER A 60 -7.48 1.32 8.06
CA SER A 60 -6.34 1.66 7.22
C SER A 60 -5.03 1.54 8.01
N ALA A 61 -4.05 0.91 7.39
CA ALA A 61 -2.72 0.72 7.96
C ALA A 61 -1.66 1.58 7.27
N LEU A 62 -2.04 2.28 6.20
CA LEU A 62 -1.14 3.20 5.51
C LEU A 62 -1.09 4.54 6.20
#